data_36a2c4d962c68232b0db5e8425343f7f
#
_entry.id   36a2c4d962c68232b0db5e8425343f7f
#
_cell.length_a   1.000
_cell.length_b   1.000
_cell.length_c   1.000
_cell.angle_alpha   90.00
_cell.angle_beta   90.00
_cell.angle_gamma   90.00
#
_symmetry.space_group_name_H-M   'P 1'
#
loop_
_entity.id
_entity.type
_entity.pdbx_description
1 polymer ?
#
loop_
_entity_poly.entity_id
_entity_poly.type
_entity_poly.pdbx_seq_one_letter_code
_entity_poly.pdbx_strand_id
1 'polypeptide(L)'
;MINDMTDYQAPTEDINFVLTELAGLGSICEQSAFEESSPELIATVLDEAAKFARGVLAPLNKVGDLIGTKIVGEQVREASGFSEAYQQFTDAGWTALPCNPNYGGMGLPEVVGIATMEMWSAANVSFALCPMLGQGAIEAIESHASDYLRETYLHKMISGEWTGTMNLTESQAGSDLAAIKTKATKDGDAYRIEGTKIYITWGDHSMTENIVHLVLARLEGAPQGVKGISLFLVPKYLVDADGNTLGHNDVYATGVEHKIGIHGSPTCVMTYGAKGEGAIGYLVGEQNMGLAYMFTMMNHARINVGVQGVALADRAYQQAVRYASDRVQGAVAGHDNATIIDHPDVQRMLMLMRSLAEGSRALCYVTAGSFDMAHHGDDETQKMSFVARGELLTPIAKAWSTEMSQEVTSLGVQIHGGMGYIEETGAAQFMRDARITTIYEGTTGIQANDFIGRKVIRDRGTELNKLLEEMRVDEIRLHQSAGLELVAVGLSTAIEELQQTLD
;
A
#
# COMPACT_ATOMS: atom_id res chain seq x y z
N MET A 1 -12.98 -27.38 18.36
CA MET A 1 -13.63 -26.92 17.11
C MET A 1 -12.86 -25.70 16.69
N ILE A 2 -11.97 -25.85 15.71
CA ILE A 2 -11.27 -24.74 15.03
C ILE A 2 -12.27 -24.28 13.96
N ASN A 3 -13.22 -23.43 14.37
CA ASN A 3 -14.20 -22.87 13.48
C ASN A 3 -13.71 -21.54 12.91
N ASP A 4 -13.65 -21.50 11.61
CA ASP A 4 -13.71 -20.36 10.71
C ASP A 4 -12.82 -19.13 11.04
N MET A 5 -11.52 -19.32 10.86
CA MET A 5 -10.56 -18.21 10.73
C MET A 5 -10.73 -17.41 9.42
N THR A 6 -11.67 -17.79 8.57
CA THR A 6 -11.95 -17.18 7.26
C THR A 6 -13.08 -16.14 7.32
N ASP A 7 -13.62 -15.84 8.49
CA ASP A 7 -14.77 -14.94 8.60
C ASP A 7 -14.35 -13.46 8.72
N TYR A 8 -13.60 -13.00 7.74
CA TYR A 8 -13.34 -11.58 7.55
C TYR A 8 -14.62 -10.86 7.12
N GLN A 9 -14.90 -9.72 7.72
CA GLN A 9 -15.93 -8.78 7.31
C GLN A 9 -15.32 -7.40 7.12
N ALA A 10 -15.41 -6.87 5.90
CA ALA A 10 -14.97 -5.52 5.66
C ALA A 10 -15.84 -4.54 6.50
N PRO A 11 -15.23 -3.57 7.20
CA PRO A 11 -15.96 -2.59 7.99
C PRO A 11 -16.55 -1.49 7.10
N THR A 12 -17.47 -1.86 6.20
CA THR A 12 -18.00 -0.97 5.14
C THR A 12 -18.70 0.25 5.71
N GLU A 13 -19.35 0.15 6.87
CA GLU A 13 -19.97 1.29 7.55
C GLU A 13 -18.91 2.30 8.02
N ASP A 14 -17.86 1.84 8.68
CA ASP A 14 -16.76 2.70 9.13
C ASP A 14 -15.99 3.31 7.94
N ILE A 15 -15.77 2.52 6.89
CA ILE A 15 -15.15 2.97 5.63
C ILE A 15 -15.97 4.08 4.99
N ASN A 16 -17.28 3.87 4.81
CA ASN A 16 -18.18 4.86 4.25
C ASN A 16 -18.24 6.14 5.09
N PHE A 17 -18.26 6.01 6.42
CA PHE A 17 -18.20 7.15 7.32
C PHE A 17 -16.94 7.98 7.10
N VAL A 18 -15.77 7.35 7.06
CA VAL A 18 -14.49 8.06 6.85
C VAL A 18 -14.43 8.71 5.48
N LEU A 19 -14.88 8.03 4.43
CA LEU A 19 -14.93 8.57 3.07
C LEU A 19 -15.79 9.82 2.99
N THR A 20 -17.00 9.75 3.59
CA THR A 20 -18.01 10.82 3.46
C THR A 20 -17.71 12.00 4.39
N GLU A 21 -17.41 11.72 5.67
CA GLU A 21 -17.33 12.76 6.70
C GLU A 21 -15.91 13.34 6.86
N LEU A 22 -14.86 12.60 6.47
CA LEU A 22 -13.48 13.02 6.73
C LEU A 22 -12.65 13.20 5.45
N ALA A 23 -12.74 12.27 4.49
CA ALA A 23 -11.93 12.31 3.27
C ALA A 23 -12.52 13.21 2.17
N GLY A 24 -13.72 13.74 2.36
CA GLY A 24 -14.32 14.70 1.44
C GLY A 24 -14.90 14.09 0.15
N LEU A 25 -15.33 12.82 0.19
CA LEU A 25 -15.83 12.09 -0.98
C LEU A 25 -16.89 12.86 -1.77
N GLY A 26 -17.82 13.55 -1.07
CA GLY A 26 -18.85 14.36 -1.73
C GLY A 26 -18.23 15.45 -2.62
N SER A 27 -17.29 16.22 -2.08
CA SER A 27 -16.59 17.27 -2.83
C SER A 27 -15.70 16.73 -3.95
N ILE A 28 -15.14 15.53 -3.77
CA ILE A 28 -14.35 14.85 -4.81
C ILE A 28 -15.29 14.48 -5.98
N CYS A 29 -16.44 13.88 -5.71
CA CYS A 29 -17.42 13.50 -6.73
C CYS A 29 -18.03 14.70 -7.48
N GLU A 30 -17.95 15.91 -6.93
CA GLU A 30 -18.40 17.14 -7.61
C GLU A 30 -17.39 17.65 -8.66
N GLN A 31 -16.16 17.13 -8.68
CA GLN A 31 -15.16 17.53 -9.67
C GLN A 31 -15.47 16.96 -11.06
N SER A 32 -15.18 17.72 -12.10
CA SER A 32 -15.47 17.34 -13.50
C SER A 32 -14.87 16.01 -13.92
N ALA A 33 -13.73 15.65 -13.37
CA ALA A 33 -13.08 14.36 -13.62
C ALA A 33 -13.88 13.16 -13.10
N PHE A 34 -14.82 13.36 -12.18
CA PHE A 34 -15.56 12.31 -11.48
C PHE A 34 -17.10 12.42 -11.67
N GLU A 35 -17.56 13.09 -12.74
CA GLU A 35 -19.00 13.29 -13.02
C GLU A 35 -19.83 12.00 -13.04
N GLU A 36 -19.20 10.86 -13.40
CA GLU A 36 -19.86 9.55 -13.40
C GLU A 36 -19.78 8.81 -12.06
N SER A 37 -19.07 9.37 -11.06
CA SER A 37 -18.81 8.74 -9.77
C SER A 37 -19.80 9.25 -8.72
N SER A 38 -20.98 8.62 -8.64
CA SER A 38 -21.94 8.99 -7.57
C SER A 38 -21.62 8.25 -6.25
N PRO A 39 -21.99 8.81 -5.09
CA PRO A 39 -21.88 8.13 -3.79
C PRO A 39 -22.57 6.75 -3.77
N GLU A 40 -23.70 6.60 -4.47
CA GLU A 40 -24.43 5.32 -4.57
C GLU A 40 -23.66 4.28 -5.39
N LEU A 41 -23.02 4.70 -6.48
CA LEU A 41 -22.13 3.83 -7.27
C LEU A 41 -20.95 3.37 -6.41
N ILE A 42 -20.30 4.31 -5.70
CA ILE A 42 -19.17 4.01 -4.84
C ILE A 42 -19.57 3.03 -3.72
N ALA A 43 -20.71 3.23 -3.06
CA ALA A 43 -21.22 2.30 -2.06
C ALA A 43 -21.41 0.89 -2.65
N THR A 44 -21.92 0.78 -3.87
CA THR A 44 -22.06 -0.49 -4.58
C THR A 44 -20.71 -1.15 -4.87
N VAL A 45 -19.72 -0.37 -5.32
CA VAL A 45 -18.34 -0.85 -5.55
C VAL A 45 -17.73 -1.39 -4.26
N LEU A 46 -17.88 -0.67 -3.15
CA LEU A 46 -17.36 -1.10 -1.84
C LEU A 46 -18.03 -2.38 -1.35
N ASP A 47 -19.35 -2.53 -1.53
CA ASP A 47 -20.09 -3.75 -1.17
C ASP A 47 -19.62 -4.96 -1.98
N GLU A 48 -19.40 -4.82 -3.29
CA GLU A 48 -18.88 -5.89 -4.14
C GLU A 48 -17.40 -6.22 -3.81
N ALA A 49 -16.57 -5.20 -3.53
CA ALA A 49 -15.21 -5.40 -3.07
C ALA A 49 -15.16 -6.17 -1.73
N ALA A 50 -16.06 -5.85 -0.79
CA ALA A 50 -16.19 -6.55 0.48
C ALA A 50 -16.57 -8.03 0.30
N LYS A 51 -17.48 -8.33 -0.62
CA LYS A 51 -17.88 -9.71 -0.97
C LYS A 51 -16.70 -10.49 -1.57
N PHE A 52 -15.96 -9.86 -2.49
CA PHE A 52 -14.77 -10.45 -3.10
C PHE A 52 -13.68 -10.72 -2.06
N ALA A 53 -13.37 -9.74 -1.23
CA ALA A 53 -12.39 -9.85 -0.16
C ALA A 53 -12.71 -11.02 0.78
N ARG A 54 -13.98 -11.11 1.24
CA ARG A 54 -14.45 -12.17 2.13
C ARG A 54 -14.49 -13.54 1.46
N GLY A 55 -15.06 -13.61 0.24
CA GLY A 55 -15.37 -14.87 -0.43
C GLY A 55 -14.21 -15.51 -1.16
N VAL A 56 -13.28 -14.69 -1.70
CA VAL A 56 -12.19 -15.16 -2.55
C VAL A 56 -10.83 -15.02 -1.85
N LEU A 57 -10.50 -13.85 -1.30
CA LEU A 57 -9.15 -13.56 -0.80
C LEU A 57 -8.92 -14.09 0.62
N ALA A 58 -9.86 -13.89 1.54
CA ALA A 58 -9.70 -14.30 2.94
C ALA A 58 -9.45 -15.81 3.13
N PRO A 59 -10.13 -16.72 2.40
CA PRO A 59 -9.81 -18.14 2.47
C PRO A 59 -8.37 -18.50 2.07
N LEU A 60 -7.76 -17.71 1.20
CA LEU A 60 -6.40 -17.94 0.70
C LEU A 60 -5.31 -17.38 1.60
N ASN A 61 -5.65 -16.55 2.59
CA ASN A 61 -4.64 -15.93 3.47
C ASN A 61 -3.78 -16.97 4.20
N LYS A 62 -4.43 -17.92 4.87
CA LYS A 62 -3.72 -19.01 5.56
C LYS A 62 -3.05 -19.98 4.59
N VAL A 63 -3.64 -20.22 3.42
CA VAL A 63 -3.03 -21.05 2.38
C VAL A 63 -1.71 -20.43 1.93
N GLY A 64 -1.69 -19.12 1.67
CA GLY A 64 -0.48 -18.38 1.31
C GLY A 64 0.59 -18.44 2.39
N ASP A 65 0.21 -18.29 3.66
CA ASP A 65 1.16 -18.35 4.79
C ASP A 65 1.79 -19.74 4.96
N LEU A 66 1.00 -20.80 4.80
CA LEU A 66 1.46 -22.19 4.99
C LEU A 66 2.27 -22.73 3.81
N ILE A 67 1.87 -22.42 2.58
CA ILE A 67 2.49 -22.96 1.37
C ILE A 67 3.68 -22.09 0.94
N GLY A 68 3.53 -20.76 1.04
CA GLY A 68 4.51 -19.81 0.56
C GLY A 68 4.72 -19.87 -0.95
N THR A 69 5.87 -19.36 -1.40
CA THR A 69 6.26 -19.30 -2.80
C THR A 69 7.59 -20.01 -3.02
N LYS A 70 7.84 -20.54 -4.22
CA LYS A 70 9.06 -21.29 -4.54
C LYS A 70 9.45 -21.16 -6.01
N ILE A 71 10.73 -21.31 -6.30
CA ILE A 71 11.20 -21.43 -7.68
C ILE A 71 11.04 -22.88 -8.14
N VAL A 72 10.41 -23.07 -9.30
CA VAL A 72 10.27 -24.37 -9.99
C VAL A 72 10.78 -24.20 -11.43
N GLY A 73 11.92 -24.79 -11.72
CA GLY A 73 12.64 -24.54 -12.96
C GLY A 73 13.19 -23.10 -12.98
N GLU A 74 12.84 -22.32 -13.98
CA GLU A 74 13.25 -20.90 -14.12
C GLU A 74 12.13 -19.91 -13.72
N GLN A 75 11.04 -20.36 -13.10
CA GLN A 75 9.88 -19.55 -12.78
C GLN A 75 9.49 -19.68 -11.31
N VAL A 76 9.05 -18.58 -10.72
CA VAL A 76 8.43 -18.57 -9.39
C VAL A 76 6.99 -19.07 -9.49
N ARG A 77 6.61 -19.92 -8.54
CA ARG A 77 5.24 -20.41 -8.36
C ARG A 77 4.66 -19.83 -7.08
N GLU A 78 3.53 -19.20 -7.22
CA GLU A 78 2.67 -18.72 -6.16
C GLU A 78 1.98 -19.86 -5.41
N ALA A 79 1.38 -19.56 -4.26
CA ALA A 79 0.56 -20.50 -3.52
C ALA A 79 -0.69 -20.90 -4.32
N SER A 80 -1.16 -22.14 -4.10
CA SER A 80 -2.35 -22.65 -4.80
C SER A 80 -3.57 -21.77 -4.54
N GLY A 81 -4.37 -21.55 -5.58
CA GLY A 81 -5.55 -20.69 -5.56
C GLY A 81 -5.28 -19.21 -5.84
N PHE A 82 -4.03 -18.76 -5.81
CA PHE A 82 -3.70 -17.34 -6.09
C PHE A 82 -3.90 -16.98 -7.56
N SER A 83 -3.54 -17.87 -8.49
CA SER A 83 -3.78 -17.63 -9.92
C SER A 83 -5.26 -17.52 -10.25
N GLU A 84 -6.08 -18.42 -9.71
CA GLU A 84 -7.54 -18.41 -9.91
C GLU A 84 -8.19 -17.18 -9.24
N ALA A 85 -7.69 -16.76 -8.08
CA ALA A 85 -8.14 -15.54 -7.42
C ALA A 85 -7.77 -14.30 -8.23
N TYR A 86 -6.55 -14.26 -8.81
CA TYR A 86 -6.11 -13.16 -9.64
C TYR A 86 -6.94 -13.06 -10.93
N GLN A 87 -7.26 -14.18 -11.58
CA GLN A 87 -8.14 -14.18 -12.74
C GLN A 87 -9.52 -13.62 -12.40
N GLN A 88 -10.14 -14.05 -11.27
CA GLN A 88 -11.40 -13.49 -10.82
C GLN A 88 -11.29 -11.99 -10.49
N PHE A 89 -10.17 -11.55 -9.96
CA PHE A 89 -9.88 -10.15 -9.65
C PHE A 89 -9.86 -9.30 -10.92
N THR A 90 -9.19 -9.76 -11.96
CA THR A 90 -9.10 -9.06 -13.26
C THR A 90 -10.42 -9.13 -14.03
N ASP A 91 -11.10 -10.27 -14.04
CA ASP A 91 -12.41 -10.44 -14.70
C ASP A 91 -13.47 -9.50 -14.12
N ALA A 92 -13.37 -9.17 -12.82
CA ALA A 92 -14.24 -8.21 -12.15
C ALA A 92 -13.79 -6.75 -12.33
N GLY A 93 -12.66 -6.49 -13.02
CA GLY A 93 -12.16 -5.16 -13.29
C GLY A 93 -11.49 -4.43 -12.12
N TRP A 94 -11.15 -5.15 -11.03
CA TRP A 94 -10.59 -4.52 -9.83
C TRP A 94 -9.24 -3.84 -10.02
N THR A 95 -8.48 -4.22 -11.06
CA THR A 95 -7.21 -3.57 -11.43
C THR A 95 -7.41 -2.18 -12.00
N ALA A 96 -8.58 -1.89 -12.56
CA ALA A 96 -8.87 -0.70 -13.36
C ALA A 96 -9.51 0.45 -12.58
N LEU A 97 -9.86 0.27 -11.28
CA LEU A 97 -10.69 1.21 -10.53
C LEU A 97 -10.23 2.69 -10.62
N PRO A 98 -9.02 3.09 -10.20
CA PRO A 98 -8.59 4.49 -10.25
C PRO A 98 -7.89 4.84 -11.58
N CYS A 99 -7.79 3.88 -12.51
CA CYS A 99 -6.98 4.08 -13.71
C CYS A 99 -7.71 4.94 -14.76
N ASN A 100 -6.91 5.57 -15.64
CA ASN A 100 -7.39 6.48 -16.68
C ASN A 100 -8.29 5.77 -17.70
N PRO A 101 -9.52 6.29 -17.94
CA PRO A 101 -10.45 5.74 -18.94
C PRO A 101 -9.91 5.68 -20.36
N ASN A 102 -8.98 6.55 -20.75
CA ASN A 102 -8.34 6.53 -22.08
C ASN A 102 -7.58 5.23 -22.34
N TYR A 103 -7.14 4.53 -21.29
CA TYR A 103 -6.42 3.25 -21.38
C TYR A 103 -7.25 2.08 -20.82
N GLY A 104 -8.58 2.25 -20.68
CA GLY A 104 -9.49 1.22 -20.21
C GLY A 104 -9.71 1.19 -18.70
N GLY A 105 -9.30 2.21 -17.99
CA GLY A 105 -9.59 2.41 -16.56
C GLY A 105 -11.04 2.82 -16.29
N MET A 106 -11.46 2.75 -15.06
CA MET A 106 -12.80 3.16 -14.62
C MET A 106 -12.87 4.63 -14.19
N GLY A 107 -11.72 5.29 -13.95
CA GLY A 107 -11.65 6.70 -13.56
C GLY A 107 -12.31 7.04 -12.22
N LEU A 108 -12.38 6.07 -11.29
CA LEU A 108 -12.89 6.33 -9.94
C LEU A 108 -11.85 7.09 -9.11
N PRO A 109 -12.28 7.85 -8.08
CA PRO A 109 -11.36 8.52 -7.18
C PRO A 109 -10.34 7.57 -6.54
N GLU A 110 -9.11 8.03 -6.38
CA GLU A 110 -8.01 7.28 -5.74
C GLU A 110 -8.40 6.83 -4.32
N VAL A 111 -9.12 7.66 -3.57
CA VAL A 111 -9.58 7.32 -2.22
C VAL A 111 -10.51 6.09 -2.21
N VAL A 112 -11.24 5.82 -3.30
CA VAL A 112 -12.05 4.60 -3.46
C VAL A 112 -11.13 3.39 -3.73
N GLY A 113 -10.09 3.57 -4.54
CA GLY A 113 -9.03 2.59 -4.73
C GLY A 113 -8.34 2.21 -3.42
N ILE A 114 -8.03 3.19 -2.59
CA ILE A 114 -7.46 3.01 -1.24
C ILE A 114 -8.41 2.24 -0.32
N ALA A 115 -9.71 2.54 -0.34
CA ALA A 115 -10.72 1.83 0.47
C ALA A 115 -10.85 0.35 0.08
N THR A 116 -10.86 0.05 -1.22
CA THR A 116 -10.88 -1.34 -1.70
C THR A 116 -9.57 -2.07 -1.39
N MET A 117 -8.42 -1.38 -1.51
CA MET A 117 -7.10 -1.93 -1.16
C MET A 117 -7.00 -2.27 0.34
N GLU A 118 -7.64 -1.50 1.23
CA GLU A 118 -7.75 -1.87 2.65
C GLU A 118 -8.48 -3.21 2.80
N MET A 119 -9.62 -3.39 2.15
CA MET A 119 -10.39 -4.64 2.23
C MET A 119 -9.59 -5.84 1.73
N TRP A 120 -8.87 -5.69 0.62
CA TRP A 120 -8.06 -6.76 0.05
C TRP A 120 -6.83 -7.07 0.90
N SER A 121 -6.17 -6.04 1.45
CA SER A 121 -5.03 -6.19 2.36
C SER A 121 -5.44 -6.85 3.68
N ALA A 122 -6.61 -6.51 4.22
CA ALA A 122 -7.15 -7.14 5.42
C ALA A 122 -7.53 -8.61 5.19
N ALA A 123 -8.07 -8.92 4.01
CA ALA A 123 -8.39 -10.29 3.62
C ALA A 123 -7.13 -11.13 3.33
N ASN A 124 -6.18 -10.58 2.56
CA ASN A 124 -4.93 -11.27 2.18
C ASN A 124 -3.87 -10.26 1.71
N VAL A 125 -3.06 -9.76 2.64
CA VAL A 125 -2.03 -8.77 2.32
C VAL A 125 -0.99 -9.30 1.33
N SER A 126 -0.66 -10.59 1.36
CA SER A 126 0.28 -11.20 0.43
C SER A 126 -0.18 -11.12 -1.02
N PHE A 127 -1.49 -11.32 -1.26
CA PHE A 127 -2.11 -11.16 -2.57
C PHE A 127 -2.18 -9.68 -2.97
N ALA A 128 -2.69 -8.83 -2.10
CA ALA A 128 -2.96 -7.41 -2.35
C ALA A 128 -1.70 -6.63 -2.79
N LEU A 129 -0.51 -7.07 -2.37
CA LEU A 129 0.77 -6.50 -2.81
C LEU A 129 0.97 -6.57 -4.34
N CYS A 130 0.43 -7.57 -5.03
CA CYS A 130 0.56 -7.69 -6.50
C CYS A 130 -0.17 -6.56 -7.24
N PRO A 131 -1.50 -6.39 -7.10
CA PRO A 131 -2.21 -5.30 -7.77
C PRO A 131 -1.77 -3.91 -7.27
N MET A 132 -1.39 -3.76 -6.00
CA MET A 132 -0.87 -2.50 -5.46
C MET A 132 0.36 -2.01 -6.23
N LEU A 133 1.34 -2.89 -6.49
CA LEU A 133 2.53 -2.54 -7.26
C LEU A 133 2.21 -2.32 -8.74
N GLY A 134 1.24 -3.06 -9.28
CA GLY A 134 0.72 -2.86 -10.63
C GLY A 134 0.15 -1.45 -10.83
N GLN A 135 -0.70 -0.99 -9.92
CA GLN A 135 -1.27 0.37 -9.96
C GLN A 135 -0.19 1.45 -9.87
N GLY A 136 0.77 1.32 -8.95
CA GLY A 136 1.88 2.28 -8.87
C GLY A 136 2.75 2.31 -10.14
N ALA A 137 2.96 1.16 -10.79
CA ALA A 137 3.68 1.10 -12.05
C ALA A 137 2.90 1.75 -13.21
N ILE A 138 1.58 1.55 -13.26
CA ILE A 138 0.68 2.22 -14.22
C ILE A 138 0.80 3.73 -14.07
N GLU A 139 0.67 4.26 -12.86
CA GLU A 139 0.75 5.69 -12.58
C GLU A 139 2.11 6.29 -13.01
N ALA A 140 3.22 5.60 -12.73
CA ALA A 140 4.55 6.06 -13.13
C ALA A 140 4.75 6.03 -14.65
N ILE A 141 4.22 5.03 -15.35
CA ILE A 141 4.29 4.94 -16.82
C ILE A 141 3.41 6.02 -17.43
N GLU A 142 2.20 6.20 -16.97
CA GLU A 142 1.26 7.21 -17.46
C GLU A 142 1.85 8.62 -17.34
N SER A 143 2.42 8.93 -16.16
CA SER A 143 2.94 10.27 -15.87
C SER A 143 4.24 10.60 -16.61
N HIS A 144 5.11 9.61 -16.87
CA HIS A 144 6.50 9.90 -17.24
C HIS A 144 6.99 9.21 -18.51
N ALA A 145 6.31 8.14 -18.99
CA ALA A 145 6.76 7.43 -20.17
C ALA A 145 6.41 8.17 -21.48
N SER A 146 7.07 7.79 -22.57
CA SER A 146 6.72 8.25 -23.92
C SER A 146 5.35 7.70 -24.34
N ASP A 147 4.70 8.37 -25.31
CA ASP A 147 3.42 7.91 -25.86
C ASP A 147 3.51 6.47 -26.37
N TYR A 148 4.61 6.11 -27.03
CA TYR A 148 4.86 4.74 -27.48
C TYR A 148 4.79 3.73 -26.34
N LEU A 149 5.43 4.00 -25.20
CA LEU A 149 5.42 3.09 -24.05
C LEU A 149 4.04 3.07 -23.38
N ARG A 150 3.36 4.21 -23.28
CA ARG A 150 1.99 4.27 -22.75
C ARG A 150 1.03 3.40 -23.57
N GLU A 151 1.00 3.59 -24.88
CA GLU A 151 0.12 2.83 -25.78
C GLU A 151 0.44 1.33 -25.78
N THR A 152 1.72 0.96 -25.72
CA THR A 152 2.14 -0.45 -25.73
C THR A 152 1.80 -1.19 -24.44
N TYR A 153 1.90 -0.52 -23.27
CA TYR A 153 1.87 -1.23 -21.98
C TYR A 153 0.63 -0.95 -21.13
N LEU A 154 0.06 0.27 -21.13
CA LEU A 154 -0.96 0.64 -20.17
C LEU A 154 -2.25 -0.16 -20.31
N HIS A 155 -2.77 -0.38 -21.50
CA HIS A 155 -4.01 -1.13 -21.71
C HIS A 155 -3.97 -2.51 -21.06
N LYS A 156 -2.89 -3.26 -21.27
CA LYS A 156 -2.74 -4.61 -20.72
C LYS A 156 -2.40 -4.63 -19.22
N MET A 157 -1.75 -3.59 -18.71
CA MET A 157 -1.51 -3.45 -17.29
C MET A 157 -2.79 -3.05 -16.54
N ILE A 158 -3.61 -2.17 -17.10
CA ILE A 158 -4.88 -1.74 -16.52
C ILE A 158 -5.92 -2.86 -16.55
N SER A 159 -5.98 -3.65 -17.62
CA SER A 159 -6.83 -4.84 -17.66
C SER A 159 -6.38 -5.94 -16.68
N GLY A 160 -5.12 -5.89 -16.22
CA GLY A 160 -4.53 -6.90 -15.36
C GLY A 160 -3.95 -8.11 -16.10
N GLU A 161 -3.95 -8.11 -17.45
CA GLU A 161 -3.26 -9.13 -18.25
C GLU A 161 -1.75 -9.13 -17.96
N TRP A 162 -1.18 -7.97 -17.60
CA TRP A 162 0.20 -7.79 -17.20
C TRP A 162 0.27 -7.13 -15.83
N THR A 163 1.25 -7.56 -15.01
CA THR A 163 1.52 -6.93 -13.71
C THR A 163 2.70 -5.98 -13.78
N GLY A 164 2.82 -5.14 -12.77
CA GLY A 164 3.93 -4.19 -12.63
C GLY A 164 4.73 -4.43 -11.35
N THR A 165 6.02 -4.11 -11.37
CA THR A 165 6.90 -4.21 -10.18
C THR A 165 7.87 -3.04 -10.09
N MET A 166 8.35 -2.78 -8.87
CA MET A 166 9.31 -1.72 -8.55
C MET A 166 10.66 -2.33 -8.17
N ASN A 167 11.74 -1.99 -8.91
CA ASN A 167 13.05 -2.60 -8.78
C ASN A 167 14.13 -1.56 -8.45
N LEU A 168 14.32 -1.28 -7.16
CA LEU A 168 15.26 -0.27 -6.67
C LEU A 168 16.46 -0.91 -5.98
N THR A 169 16.18 -1.73 -4.95
CA THR A 169 17.12 -2.17 -3.93
C THR A 169 18.17 -3.14 -4.47
N GLU A 170 19.40 -2.93 -4.07
CA GLU A 170 20.52 -3.85 -4.28
C GLU A 170 21.15 -4.18 -2.92
N SER A 171 21.98 -5.23 -2.85
CA SER A 171 22.58 -5.69 -1.59
C SER A 171 23.34 -4.61 -0.80
N GLN A 172 23.93 -3.64 -1.49
CA GLN A 172 24.65 -2.50 -0.91
C GLN A 172 23.83 -1.19 -0.90
N ALA A 173 22.62 -1.17 -1.47
CA ALA A 173 21.82 0.02 -1.70
C ALA A 173 20.35 -0.22 -1.36
N GLY A 174 19.99 -0.04 -0.10
CA GLY A 174 18.62 -0.07 0.40
C GLY A 174 18.09 1.34 0.58
N SER A 175 18.25 1.93 1.78
CA SER A 175 17.85 3.31 2.06
C SER A 175 18.74 4.34 1.33
N ASP A 176 20.01 4.02 1.08
CA ASP A 176 20.90 4.84 0.25
C ASP A 176 20.95 4.32 -1.19
N LEU A 177 20.04 4.80 -2.02
CA LEU A 177 20.00 4.48 -3.45
C LEU A 177 21.15 5.10 -4.26
N ALA A 178 21.93 6.05 -3.69
CA ALA A 178 23.12 6.57 -4.37
C ALA A 178 24.15 5.48 -4.68
N ALA A 179 24.11 4.37 -3.96
CA ALA A 179 25.05 3.25 -4.08
C ALA A 179 24.65 2.17 -5.10
N ILE A 180 23.54 2.32 -5.85
CA ILE A 180 23.15 1.33 -6.86
C ILE A 180 24.21 1.17 -7.95
N LYS A 181 24.39 -0.07 -8.41
CA LYS A 181 25.40 -0.49 -9.39
C LYS A 181 24.83 -1.05 -10.68
N THR A 182 23.54 -1.37 -10.74
CA THR A 182 22.88 -1.81 -11.97
C THR A 182 23.15 -0.81 -13.08
N LYS A 183 23.60 -1.33 -14.24
CA LYS A 183 24.03 -0.54 -15.39
C LYS A 183 23.00 -0.59 -16.51
N ALA A 184 22.96 0.48 -17.29
CA ALA A 184 22.20 0.57 -18.54
C ALA A 184 23.15 1.05 -19.65
N THR A 185 23.37 0.21 -20.65
CA THR A 185 24.19 0.50 -21.81
C THR A 185 23.29 0.70 -23.03
N LYS A 186 23.47 1.80 -23.75
CA LYS A 186 22.63 2.12 -24.90
C LYS A 186 22.81 1.12 -26.03
N ASP A 187 21.71 0.62 -26.59
CA ASP A 187 21.65 -0.33 -27.71
C ASP A 187 20.52 0.09 -28.69
N GLY A 188 20.85 0.89 -29.69
CA GLY A 188 19.86 1.48 -30.61
C GLY A 188 18.90 2.42 -29.89
N ASP A 189 17.60 2.15 -29.99
CA ASP A 189 16.54 2.90 -29.29
C ASP A 189 16.23 2.34 -27.89
N ALA A 190 16.83 1.20 -27.54
CA ALA A 190 16.70 0.53 -26.25
C ALA A 190 18.01 0.61 -25.41
N TYR A 191 18.01 -0.09 -24.29
CA TYR A 191 19.16 -0.22 -23.40
C TYR A 191 19.32 -1.67 -22.98
N ARG A 192 20.57 -2.10 -22.75
CA ARG A 192 20.93 -3.36 -22.10
C ARG A 192 21.11 -3.11 -20.61
N ILE A 193 20.26 -3.73 -19.82
CA ILE A 193 20.28 -3.60 -18.36
C ILE A 193 21.00 -4.81 -17.77
N GLU A 194 22.00 -4.55 -16.90
CA GLU A 194 22.80 -5.57 -16.23
C GLU A 194 22.93 -5.27 -14.74
N GLY A 195 22.59 -6.24 -13.89
CA GLY A 195 22.70 -6.11 -12.45
C GLY A 195 21.72 -7.01 -11.71
N THR A 196 21.76 -6.93 -10.38
CA THR A 196 20.88 -7.73 -9.51
C THR A 196 20.14 -6.82 -8.54
N LYS A 197 18.84 -6.97 -8.49
CA LYS A 197 17.93 -6.33 -7.55
C LYS A 197 17.42 -7.33 -6.54
N ILE A 198 17.32 -6.93 -5.28
CA ILE A 198 16.87 -7.80 -4.18
C ILE A 198 15.61 -7.25 -3.54
N TYR A 199 14.87 -8.14 -2.86
CA TYR A 199 13.60 -7.83 -2.19
C TYR A 199 12.51 -7.33 -3.14
N ILE A 200 12.48 -7.84 -4.37
CA ILE A 200 11.51 -7.43 -5.37
C ILE A 200 10.20 -8.19 -5.14
N THR A 201 9.21 -7.47 -4.62
CA THR A 201 7.87 -7.98 -4.36
C THR A 201 7.19 -8.33 -5.67
N TRP A 202 6.66 -9.57 -5.75
CA TRP A 202 6.04 -10.11 -6.97
C TRP A 202 6.92 -9.99 -8.22
N GLY A 203 8.25 -10.05 -8.02
CA GLY A 203 9.23 -9.93 -9.11
C GLY A 203 9.10 -10.98 -10.19
N ASP A 204 8.62 -12.18 -9.84
CA ASP A 204 8.26 -13.23 -10.79
C ASP A 204 7.10 -14.08 -10.25
N HIS A 205 6.26 -14.56 -11.14
CA HIS A 205 5.09 -15.42 -10.87
C HIS A 205 4.54 -15.99 -12.18
N SER A 206 3.52 -16.85 -12.07
CA SER A 206 2.87 -17.47 -13.24
C SER A 206 1.41 -17.02 -13.46
N MET A 207 0.92 -16.01 -12.74
CA MET A 207 -0.48 -15.57 -12.80
C MET A 207 -0.84 -14.80 -14.07
N THR A 208 0.14 -14.15 -14.72
CA THR A 208 -0.09 -13.28 -15.89
C THR A 208 0.84 -13.61 -17.05
N GLU A 209 0.47 -13.13 -18.23
CA GLU A 209 1.25 -13.34 -19.46
C GLU A 209 2.59 -12.60 -19.45
N ASN A 210 2.66 -11.44 -18.79
CA ASN A 210 3.88 -10.64 -18.70
C ASN A 210 3.98 -9.92 -17.36
N ILE A 211 5.19 -9.50 -17.03
CA ILE A 211 5.51 -8.67 -15.87
C ILE A 211 6.36 -7.50 -16.35
N VAL A 212 5.95 -6.29 -16.02
CA VAL A 212 6.64 -5.04 -16.38
C VAL A 212 7.42 -4.53 -15.19
N HIS A 213 8.75 -4.56 -15.28
CA HIS A 213 9.63 -4.12 -14.22
C HIS A 213 10.03 -2.66 -14.42
N LEU A 214 9.78 -1.78 -13.45
CA LEU A 214 10.35 -0.43 -13.40
C LEU A 214 11.68 -0.48 -12.64
N VAL A 215 12.79 -0.31 -13.35
CA VAL A 215 14.15 -0.62 -12.88
C VAL A 215 14.98 0.66 -12.79
N LEU A 216 15.54 0.95 -11.60
CA LEU A 216 16.55 2.00 -11.45
C LEU A 216 17.93 1.48 -11.87
N ALA A 217 18.58 2.16 -12.81
CA ALA A 217 19.91 1.84 -13.29
C ALA A 217 20.72 3.10 -13.63
N ARG A 218 22.03 2.93 -13.82
CA ARG A 218 22.95 4.02 -14.19
C ARG A 218 23.42 3.87 -15.64
N LEU A 219 23.33 4.96 -16.37
CA LEU A 219 23.96 5.09 -17.68
C LEU A 219 25.47 5.20 -17.53
N GLU A 220 26.21 4.77 -18.56
CA GLU A 220 27.65 5.01 -18.64
C GLU A 220 27.96 6.52 -18.64
N GLY A 221 28.90 6.94 -17.80
CA GLY A 221 29.25 8.36 -17.65
C GLY A 221 28.25 9.22 -16.86
N ALA A 222 27.18 8.62 -16.31
CA ALA A 222 26.21 9.36 -15.50
C ALA A 222 26.85 10.00 -14.24
N PRO A 223 26.30 11.12 -13.74
CA PRO A 223 26.76 11.74 -12.50
C PRO A 223 26.74 10.76 -11.31
N GLN A 224 27.67 10.98 -10.36
CA GLN A 224 27.68 10.20 -9.12
C GLN A 224 26.46 10.55 -8.23
N GLY A 225 26.14 9.64 -7.32
CA GLY A 225 25.03 9.83 -6.38
C GLY A 225 23.66 9.65 -7.03
N VAL A 226 22.62 10.17 -6.38
CA VAL A 226 21.22 10.00 -6.82
C VAL A 226 20.91 10.69 -8.15
N LYS A 227 21.67 11.74 -8.49
CA LYS A 227 21.49 12.53 -9.73
C LYS A 227 21.93 11.79 -11.00
N GLY A 228 22.50 10.61 -10.91
CA GLY A 228 22.90 9.80 -12.07
C GLY A 228 22.03 8.54 -12.24
N ILE A 229 20.88 8.48 -11.59
CA ILE A 229 19.97 7.34 -11.67
C ILE A 229 18.89 7.63 -12.71
N SER A 230 18.70 6.69 -13.63
CA SER A 230 17.64 6.70 -14.65
C SER A 230 16.64 5.58 -14.39
N LEU A 231 15.42 5.72 -14.90
CA LEU A 231 14.34 4.74 -14.79
C LEU A 231 14.16 4.02 -16.13
N PHE A 232 14.03 2.71 -16.08
CA PHE A 232 13.83 1.86 -17.25
C PHE A 232 12.62 0.96 -17.07
N LEU A 233 11.81 0.82 -18.11
CA LEU A 233 10.78 -0.19 -18.25
C LEU A 233 11.43 -1.43 -18.88
N VAL A 234 11.41 -2.54 -18.16
CA VAL A 234 12.00 -3.82 -18.57
C VAL A 234 10.93 -4.89 -18.50
N PRO A 235 10.34 -5.34 -19.63
CA PRO A 235 9.34 -6.40 -19.58
C PRO A 235 10.02 -7.77 -19.42
N LYS A 236 9.34 -8.71 -18.74
CA LYS A 236 9.78 -10.12 -18.63
C LYS A 236 9.77 -10.79 -20.00
N TYR A 237 8.75 -10.54 -20.79
CA TYR A 237 8.68 -10.95 -22.20
C TYR A 237 8.66 -9.71 -23.08
N LEU A 238 9.53 -9.71 -24.08
CA LEU A 238 9.56 -8.65 -25.11
C LEU A 238 8.28 -8.68 -25.93
N VAL A 239 7.81 -7.51 -26.30
CA VAL A 239 6.58 -7.34 -27.10
C VAL A 239 6.82 -6.42 -28.28
N ASP A 240 6.02 -6.61 -29.34
CA ASP A 240 5.93 -5.67 -30.45
C ASP A 240 5.01 -4.47 -30.11
N ALA A 241 4.83 -3.55 -31.07
CA ALA A 241 3.98 -2.37 -30.86
C ALA A 241 2.50 -2.70 -30.63
N ASP A 242 2.04 -3.87 -31.05
CA ASP A 242 0.67 -4.37 -30.87
C ASP A 242 0.53 -5.18 -29.56
N GLY A 243 1.61 -5.31 -28.75
CA GLY A 243 1.63 -6.05 -27.50
C GLY A 243 1.73 -7.57 -27.66
N ASN A 244 2.10 -8.08 -28.84
CA ASN A 244 2.33 -9.51 -29.04
C ASN A 244 3.71 -9.92 -28.52
N THR A 245 3.77 -11.06 -27.83
CA THR A 245 5.02 -11.58 -27.27
C THR A 245 6.02 -11.99 -28.34
N LEU A 246 7.24 -11.44 -28.28
CA LEU A 246 8.35 -11.74 -29.16
C LEU A 246 9.31 -12.78 -28.58
N GLY A 247 9.35 -12.95 -27.24
CA GLY A 247 10.21 -13.90 -26.57
C GLY A 247 10.60 -13.46 -25.15
N HIS A 248 11.24 -14.35 -24.41
CA HIS A 248 11.68 -14.07 -23.04
C HIS A 248 12.88 -13.10 -23.06
N ASN A 249 12.80 -12.04 -22.25
CA ASN A 249 13.90 -11.10 -22.04
C ASN A 249 14.96 -11.70 -21.11
N ASP A 250 16.19 -11.18 -21.10
CA ASP A 250 17.25 -11.65 -20.20
C ASP A 250 17.08 -11.13 -18.77
N VAL A 251 15.93 -11.45 -18.15
CA VAL A 251 15.59 -11.13 -16.75
C VAL A 251 15.00 -12.36 -16.06
N TYR A 252 15.55 -12.72 -14.92
CA TYR A 252 15.20 -13.95 -14.19
C TYR A 252 15.13 -13.73 -12.69
N ALA A 253 14.19 -14.39 -12.03
CA ALA A 253 14.22 -14.57 -10.59
C ALA A 253 15.25 -15.66 -10.24
N THR A 254 16.36 -15.24 -9.66
CA THR A 254 17.46 -16.14 -9.26
C THR A 254 17.39 -16.58 -7.81
N GLY A 255 16.45 -16.03 -7.04
CA GLY A 255 16.17 -16.38 -5.65
C GLY A 255 14.80 -15.86 -5.20
N VAL A 256 14.26 -16.50 -4.17
CA VAL A 256 13.06 -16.06 -3.43
C VAL A 256 13.42 -16.08 -1.95
N GLU A 257 13.11 -14.99 -1.25
CA GLU A 257 13.44 -14.81 0.16
C GLU A 257 12.51 -15.63 1.07
N HIS A 258 13.10 -16.27 2.08
CA HIS A 258 12.39 -16.90 3.18
C HIS A 258 12.18 -15.86 4.29
N LYS A 259 10.94 -15.42 4.50
CA LYS A 259 10.59 -14.26 5.31
C LYS A 259 9.90 -14.64 6.62
N ILE A 260 9.81 -13.69 7.54
CA ILE A 260 9.12 -13.83 8.82
C ILE A 260 7.58 -13.82 8.66
N GLY A 261 7.07 -13.13 7.62
CA GLY A 261 5.64 -13.01 7.29
C GLY A 261 5.45 -12.80 5.79
N ILE A 262 4.20 -12.55 5.39
CA ILE A 262 3.78 -12.38 3.98
C ILE A 262 4.33 -13.50 3.07
N HIS A 263 4.27 -14.75 3.54
CA HIS A 263 4.88 -15.89 2.85
C HIS A 263 4.25 -16.14 1.48
N GLY A 264 2.96 -15.82 1.30
CA GLY A 264 2.26 -15.95 0.02
C GLY A 264 2.68 -14.94 -1.04
N SER A 265 3.41 -13.87 -0.67
CA SER A 265 3.97 -12.90 -1.61
C SER A 265 5.40 -13.27 -1.99
N PRO A 266 5.72 -13.59 -3.26
CA PRO A 266 7.09 -13.84 -3.67
C PRO A 266 7.91 -12.56 -3.54
N THR A 267 9.03 -12.65 -2.85
CA THR A 267 10.01 -11.57 -2.69
C THR A 267 11.29 -12.02 -3.37
N CYS A 268 11.51 -11.53 -4.59
CA CYS A 268 12.49 -12.10 -5.52
C CYS A 268 13.84 -11.39 -5.47
N VAL A 269 14.88 -12.17 -5.78
CA VAL A 269 16.16 -11.67 -6.27
C VAL A 269 16.07 -11.68 -7.80
N MET A 270 16.04 -10.49 -8.43
CA MET A 270 15.90 -10.33 -9.87
C MET A 270 17.26 -10.05 -10.49
N THR A 271 17.69 -10.89 -11.44
CA THR A 271 18.95 -10.70 -12.18
C THR A 271 18.67 -10.32 -13.63
N TYR A 272 19.16 -9.17 -14.01
CA TYR A 272 19.11 -8.60 -15.36
C TYR A 272 20.43 -8.91 -16.06
N GLY A 273 20.38 -9.49 -17.25
CA GLY A 273 21.58 -9.96 -17.96
C GLY A 273 22.11 -11.30 -17.43
N ALA A 274 21.24 -12.15 -16.87
CA ALA A 274 21.63 -13.42 -16.28
C ALA A 274 22.28 -14.39 -17.28
N LYS A 275 21.91 -14.33 -18.55
CA LYS A 275 22.45 -15.15 -19.64
C LYS A 275 23.58 -14.45 -20.42
N GLY A 276 23.95 -13.22 -20.02
CA GLY A 276 25.09 -12.47 -20.55
C GLY A 276 24.76 -11.60 -21.77
N GLU A 277 23.48 -11.48 -22.16
CA GLU A 277 23.05 -10.63 -23.28
C GLU A 277 22.62 -9.22 -22.80
N GLY A 278 22.34 -9.05 -21.51
CA GLY A 278 21.72 -7.86 -20.94
C GLY A 278 20.22 -7.81 -21.24
N ALA A 279 19.41 -7.49 -20.22
CA ALA A 279 17.96 -7.37 -20.39
C ALA A 279 17.63 -6.11 -21.20
N ILE A 280 16.75 -6.23 -22.20
CA ILE A 280 16.28 -5.08 -22.98
C ILE A 280 15.33 -4.24 -22.10
N GLY A 281 15.64 -2.93 -22.01
CA GLY A 281 14.84 -1.97 -21.31
C GLY A 281 14.69 -0.67 -22.07
N TYR A 282 13.61 0.05 -21.78
CA TYR A 282 13.26 1.31 -22.42
C TYR A 282 13.32 2.44 -21.39
N LEU A 283 13.95 3.57 -21.75
CA LEU A 283 14.06 4.71 -20.86
C LEU A 283 12.66 5.30 -20.59
N VAL A 284 12.33 5.49 -19.31
CA VAL A 284 11.13 6.20 -18.89
C VAL A 284 11.50 7.64 -18.59
N GLY A 285 10.92 8.57 -19.35
CA GLY A 285 11.20 9.99 -19.23
C GLY A 285 12.64 10.37 -19.63
N GLU A 286 13.28 11.25 -18.86
CA GLU A 286 14.61 11.79 -19.16
C GLU A 286 15.72 11.04 -18.40
N GLN A 287 16.91 11.03 -19.00
CA GLN A 287 18.10 10.48 -18.34
C GLN A 287 18.40 11.22 -17.03
N ASN A 288 18.84 10.48 -16.02
CA ASN A 288 19.24 10.99 -14.71
C ASN A 288 18.09 11.60 -13.87
N MET A 289 16.85 11.41 -14.29
CA MET A 289 15.64 11.79 -13.55
C MET A 289 14.91 10.61 -12.92
N GLY A 290 15.46 9.40 -13.05
CA GLY A 290 14.78 8.17 -12.70
C GLY A 290 14.33 8.08 -11.23
N LEU A 291 15.08 8.64 -10.30
CA LEU A 291 14.65 8.65 -8.90
C LEU A 291 13.44 9.59 -8.69
N ALA A 292 13.39 10.74 -9.38
CA ALA A 292 12.25 11.65 -9.30
C ALA A 292 10.98 10.99 -9.86
N TYR A 293 11.08 10.29 -10.98
CA TYR A 293 9.95 9.56 -11.58
C TYR A 293 9.51 8.37 -10.73
N MET A 294 10.45 7.66 -10.11
CA MET A 294 10.14 6.57 -9.19
C MET A 294 9.42 7.06 -7.91
N PHE A 295 9.58 8.33 -7.53
CA PHE A 295 8.84 8.89 -6.38
C PHE A 295 7.32 8.93 -6.62
N THR A 296 6.84 9.03 -7.84
CA THR A 296 5.41 8.88 -8.17
C THR A 296 4.90 7.54 -7.66
N MET A 297 5.50 6.44 -8.10
CA MET A 297 5.16 5.10 -7.62
C MET A 297 5.40 4.92 -6.12
N MET A 298 6.48 5.49 -5.59
CA MET A 298 6.81 5.38 -4.16
C MET A 298 5.82 6.12 -3.25
N ASN A 299 5.28 7.26 -3.66
CA ASN A 299 4.28 7.99 -2.86
C ASN A 299 2.97 7.21 -2.81
N HIS A 300 2.50 6.70 -3.95
CA HIS A 300 1.38 5.77 -4.03
C HIS A 300 1.61 4.55 -3.11
N ALA A 301 2.77 3.89 -3.22
CA ALA A 301 3.12 2.74 -2.38
C ALA A 301 3.16 3.10 -0.88
N ARG A 302 3.62 4.29 -0.49
CA ARG A 302 3.67 4.72 0.92
C ARG A 302 2.29 4.84 1.55
N ILE A 303 1.33 5.43 0.85
CA ILE A 303 -0.06 5.53 1.34
C ILE A 303 -0.63 4.12 1.47
N ASN A 304 -0.49 3.28 0.45
CA ASN A 304 -0.96 1.90 0.48
C ASN A 304 -0.31 1.06 1.59
N VAL A 305 0.96 1.29 1.92
CA VAL A 305 1.62 0.63 3.07
C VAL A 305 1.04 1.14 4.40
N GLY A 306 0.67 2.40 4.51
CA GLY A 306 -0.13 2.92 5.62
C GLY A 306 -1.44 2.15 5.75
N VAL A 307 -2.14 1.98 4.64
CA VAL A 307 -3.40 1.20 4.54
C VAL A 307 -3.22 -0.28 4.89
N GLN A 308 -2.09 -0.90 4.53
CA GLN A 308 -1.77 -2.26 5.00
C GLN A 308 -1.65 -2.32 6.52
N GLY A 309 -1.08 -1.28 7.15
CA GLY A 309 -1.05 -1.14 8.60
C GLY A 309 -2.46 -1.11 9.20
N VAL A 310 -3.35 -0.29 8.62
CA VAL A 310 -4.78 -0.23 8.99
C VAL A 310 -5.45 -1.59 8.84
N ALA A 311 -5.29 -2.21 7.69
CA ALA A 311 -5.91 -3.48 7.31
C ALA A 311 -5.55 -4.63 8.27
N LEU A 312 -4.26 -4.76 8.58
CA LEU A 312 -3.76 -5.78 9.51
C LEU A 312 -4.18 -5.50 10.95
N ALA A 313 -4.22 -4.22 11.36
CA ALA A 313 -4.71 -3.81 12.67
C ALA A 313 -6.21 -4.13 12.82
N ASP A 314 -7.03 -3.74 11.86
CA ASP A 314 -8.46 -4.02 11.88
C ASP A 314 -8.74 -5.53 11.87
N ARG A 315 -8.02 -6.29 11.07
CA ARG A 315 -8.15 -7.74 11.00
C ARG A 315 -7.80 -8.42 12.33
N ALA A 316 -6.72 -7.99 12.98
CA ALA A 316 -6.34 -8.49 14.31
C ALA A 316 -7.39 -8.11 15.36
N TYR A 317 -7.93 -6.90 15.30
CA TYR A 317 -9.01 -6.45 16.18
C TYR A 317 -10.27 -7.30 16.03
N GLN A 318 -10.76 -7.52 14.79
CA GLN A 318 -11.95 -8.33 14.54
C GLN A 318 -11.81 -9.74 15.11
N GLN A 319 -10.64 -10.37 14.93
CA GLN A 319 -10.38 -11.70 15.48
C GLN A 319 -10.33 -11.68 17.02
N ALA A 320 -9.69 -10.67 17.61
CA ALA A 320 -9.57 -10.54 19.06
C ALA A 320 -10.94 -10.32 19.73
N VAL A 321 -11.80 -9.48 19.16
CA VAL A 321 -13.18 -9.25 19.65
C VAL A 321 -13.98 -10.54 19.67
N ARG A 322 -13.97 -11.29 18.57
CA ARG A 322 -14.69 -12.57 18.47
C ARG A 322 -14.18 -13.57 19.51
N TYR A 323 -12.87 -13.75 19.58
CA TYR A 323 -12.27 -14.64 20.57
C TYR A 323 -12.62 -14.21 21.99
N ALA A 324 -12.55 -12.93 22.31
CA ALA A 324 -12.87 -12.41 23.63
C ALA A 324 -14.35 -12.59 24.01
N SER A 325 -15.26 -12.52 23.04
CA SER A 325 -16.70 -12.72 23.23
C SER A 325 -17.06 -14.19 23.48
N ASP A 326 -16.28 -15.13 22.94
CA ASP A 326 -16.56 -16.58 23.05
C ASP A 326 -15.79 -17.25 24.18
N ARG A 327 -14.60 -16.71 24.55
CA ARG A 327 -13.72 -17.34 25.54
C ARG A 327 -14.21 -17.10 26.96
N VAL A 328 -14.70 -18.13 27.59
CA VAL A 328 -15.05 -18.10 29.03
C VAL A 328 -13.80 -18.35 29.88
N GLN A 329 -13.46 -17.43 30.76
CA GLN A 329 -12.36 -17.59 31.72
C GLN A 329 -12.48 -16.63 32.88
N GLY A 330 -12.42 -17.15 34.10
CA GLY A 330 -12.46 -16.38 35.32
C GLY A 330 -13.86 -15.92 35.72
N ALA A 331 -13.92 -14.97 36.65
CA ALA A 331 -15.14 -14.32 37.11
C ALA A 331 -14.96 -12.81 37.13
N VAL A 332 -16.00 -12.07 36.82
CA VAL A 332 -16.09 -10.61 36.97
C VAL A 332 -17.21 -10.31 37.96
N ALA A 333 -17.14 -9.19 38.68
CA ALA A 333 -18.08 -8.84 39.74
C ALA A 333 -19.54 -9.04 39.30
N GLY A 334 -20.21 -10.03 39.92
CA GLY A 334 -21.60 -10.41 39.62
C GLY A 334 -21.79 -11.52 38.58
N HIS A 335 -20.72 -12.04 37.96
CA HIS A 335 -20.78 -13.09 36.94
C HIS A 335 -19.72 -14.15 37.17
N ASP A 336 -20.15 -15.34 37.62
CA ASP A 336 -19.33 -16.55 37.60
C ASP A 336 -19.32 -17.10 36.15
N ASN A 337 -18.16 -17.47 35.63
CA ASN A 337 -17.98 -17.87 34.22
C ASN A 337 -18.18 -16.72 33.19
N ALA A 338 -17.55 -15.58 33.45
CA ALA A 338 -17.54 -14.46 32.52
C ALA A 338 -16.77 -14.79 31.21
N THR A 339 -17.18 -14.23 30.11
CA THR A 339 -16.35 -14.20 28.91
C THR A 339 -15.20 -13.21 29.13
N ILE A 340 -14.06 -13.38 28.44
CA ILE A 340 -12.91 -12.52 28.71
C ILE A 340 -13.15 -11.07 28.26
N ILE A 341 -14.11 -10.80 27.40
CA ILE A 341 -14.51 -9.45 27.03
C ILE A 341 -15.07 -8.63 28.20
N ASP A 342 -15.58 -9.31 29.23
CA ASP A 342 -16.12 -8.64 30.43
C ASP A 342 -15.01 -8.13 31.36
N HIS A 343 -13.76 -8.56 31.19
CA HIS A 343 -12.63 -8.12 32.01
C HIS A 343 -12.17 -6.71 31.61
N PRO A 344 -12.01 -5.78 32.55
CA PRO A 344 -11.67 -4.38 32.24
C PRO A 344 -10.38 -4.19 31.43
N ASP A 345 -9.35 -5.02 31.67
CA ASP A 345 -8.10 -4.92 30.91
C ASP A 345 -8.27 -5.40 29.45
N VAL A 346 -9.09 -6.42 29.21
CA VAL A 346 -9.42 -6.86 27.85
C VAL A 346 -10.21 -5.76 27.12
N GLN A 347 -11.18 -5.13 27.80
CA GLN A 347 -11.92 -3.99 27.25
C GLN A 347 -10.98 -2.82 26.89
N ARG A 348 -10.05 -2.49 27.79
CA ARG A 348 -9.04 -1.45 27.52
C ARG A 348 -8.22 -1.77 26.27
N MET A 349 -7.71 -3.02 26.14
CA MET A 349 -6.94 -3.44 24.98
C MET A 349 -7.78 -3.36 23.69
N LEU A 350 -9.01 -3.87 23.70
CA LEU A 350 -9.90 -3.82 22.52
C LEU A 350 -10.26 -2.38 22.12
N MET A 351 -10.54 -1.49 23.08
CA MET A 351 -10.78 -0.07 22.78
C MET A 351 -9.55 0.59 22.17
N LEU A 352 -8.36 0.31 22.70
CA LEU A 352 -7.11 0.84 22.14
C LEU A 352 -6.89 0.35 20.73
N MET A 353 -7.03 -0.97 20.49
CA MET A 353 -6.89 -1.56 19.15
C MET A 353 -7.83 -0.88 18.14
N ARG A 354 -9.10 -0.72 18.50
CA ARG A 354 -10.10 -0.07 17.64
C ARG A 354 -9.76 1.39 17.36
N SER A 355 -9.45 2.16 18.40
CA SER A 355 -9.13 3.60 18.25
C SER A 355 -7.91 3.82 17.37
N LEU A 356 -6.87 2.98 17.49
CA LEU A 356 -5.66 3.08 16.66
C LEU A 356 -5.94 2.70 15.20
N ALA A 357 -6.74 1.66 14.96
CA ALA A 357 -7.11 1.25 13.60
C ALA A 357 -7.98 2.31 12.89
N GLU A 358 -9.01 2.83 13.57
CA GLU A 358 -9.91 3.85 13.01
C GLU A 358 -9.19 5.19 12.78
N GLY A 359 -8.37 5.65 13.72
CA GLY A 359 -7.57 6.86 13.55
C GLY A 359 -6.57 6.75 12.42
N SER A 360 -5.94 5.58 12.24
CA SER A 360 -5.03 5.31 11.13
C SER A 360 -5.77 5.27 9.77
N ARG A 361 -6.98 4.69 9.72
CA ARG A 361 -7.85 4.71 8.53
C ARG A 361 -8.19 6.14 8.12
N ALA A 362 -8.65 6.94 9.06
CA ALA A 362 -8.98 8.35 8.82
C ALA A 362 -7.78 9.10 8.23
N LEU A 363 -6.59 8.95 8.81
CA LEU A 363 -5.37 9.59 8.33
C LEU A 363 -5.01 9.17 6.90
N CYS A 364 -5.05 7.88 6.58
CA CYS A 364 -4.75 7.38 5.24
C CYS A 364 -5.75 7.88 4.20
N TYR A 365 -7.04 7.87 4.52
CA TYR A 365 -8.09 8.28 3.57
C TYR A 365 -8.11 9.79 3.33
N VAL A 366 -7.92 10.60 4.37
CA VAL A 366 -7.76 12.06 4.24
C VAL A 366 -6.53 12.40 3.38
N THR A 367 -5.46 11.62 3.52
CA THR A 367 -4.26 11.79 2.69
C THR A 367 -4.57 11.48 1.22
N ALA A 368 -5.26 10.38 0.92
CA ALA A 368 -5.65 9.99 -0.44
C ALA A 368 -6.63 10.99 -1.06
N GLY A 369 -7.69 11.39 -0.34
CA GLY A 369 -8.63 12.41 -0.79
C GLY A 369 -7.98 13.77 -1.08
N SER A 370 -6.90 14.11 -0.35
CA SER A 370 -6.12 15.31 -0.68
C SER A 370 -5.43 15.17 -2.04
N PHE A 371 -4.97 13.99 -2.44
CA PHE A 371 -4.40 13.77 -3.78
C PHE A 371 -5.46 13.75 -4.88
N ASP A 372 -6.66 13.21 -4.64
CA ASP A 372 -7.78 13.34 -5.59
C ASP A 372 -8.05 14.81 -5.93
N MET A 373 -8.17 15.65 -4.91
CA MET A 373 -8.37 17.10 -5.10
C MET A 373 -7.15 17.80 -5.71
N ALA A 374 -5.95 17.33 -5.41
CA ALA A 374 -4.70 17.86 -5.97
C ALA A 374 -4.58 17.61 -7.48
N HIS A 375 -4.95 16.41 -7.93
CA HIS A 375 -4.78 15.99 -9.31
C HIS A 375 -5.98 16.33 -10.19
N HIS A 376 -7.18 16.24 -9.64
CA HIS A 376 -8.44 16.29 -10.38
C HIS A 376 -9.38 17.43 -9.99
N GLY A 377 -9.06 18.21 -8.94
CA GLY A 377 -9.88 19.38 -8.55
C GLY A 377 -10.00 20.39 -9.70
N ASP A 378 -11.16 21.01 -9.85
CA ASP A 378 -11.43 22.01 -10.90
C ASP A 378 -10.84 23.39 -10.57
N ASP A 379 -10.55 23.68 -9.30
CA ASP A 379 -9.96 24.94 -8.86
C ASP A 379 -8.43 24.86 -8.73
N GLU A 380 -7.74 25.39 -9.73
CA GLU A 380 -6.27 25.43 -9.80
C GLU A 380 -5.62 26.11 -8.58
N THR A 381 -6.32 27.05 -7.91
CA THR A 381 -5.77 27.75 -6.74
C THR A 381 -5.79 26.85 -5.51
N GLN A 382 -6.74 25.94 -5.41
CA GLN A 382 -6.87 24.96 -4.33
C GLN A 382 -5.95 23.74 -4.55
N LYS A 383 -5.70 23.33 -5.80
CA LYS A 383 -4.84 22.18 -6.11
C LYS A 383 -3.49 22.25 -5.38
N MET A 384 -2.80 23.40 -5.42
CA MET A 384 -1.51 23.57 -4.75
C MET A 384 -1.59 23.37 -3.24
N SER A 385 -2.71 23.78 -2.61
CA SER A 385 -2.92 23.55 -1.17
C SER A 385 -3.14 22.06 -0.88
N PHE A 386 -3.90 21.36 -1.73
CA PHE A 386 -4.11 19.92 -1.59
C PHE A 386 -2.83 19.11 -1.86
N VAL A 387 -2.00 19.49 -2.83
CA VAL A 387 -0.66 18.90 -3.02
C VAL A 387 0.16 19.04 -1.73
N ALA A 388 0.25 20.24 -1.17
CA ALA A 388 1.04 20.49 0.04
C ALA A 388 0.51 19.68 1.23
N ARG A 389 -0.82 19.56 1.39
CA ARG A 389 -1.48 18.77 2.42
C ARG A 389 -1.20 17.26 2.25
N GLY A 390 -1.42 16.71 1.07
CA GLY A 390 -1.15 15.29 0.77
C GLY A 390 0.32 14.95 0.99
N GLU A 391 1.22 15.80 0.54
CA GLU A 391 2.65 15.64 0.74
C GLU A 391 3.08 15.71 2.22
N LEU A 392 2.49 16.59 3.04
CA LEU A 392 2.73 16.68 4.47
C LEU A 392 2.28 15.40 5.18
N LEU A 393 1.09 14.91 4.84
CA LEU A 393 0.46 13.78 5.53
C LEU A 393 1.05 12.42 5.13
N THR A 394 1.54 12.24 3.91
CA THR A 394 2.06 10.95 3.40
C THR A 394 3.08 10.28 4.34
N PRO A 395 4.17 10.93 4.79
CA PRO A 395 5.12 10.29 5.70
C PRO A 395 4.51 10.00 7.08
N ILE A 396 3.55 10.80 7.55
CA ILE A 396 2.84 10.57 8.81
C ILE A 396 1.92 9.37 8.64
N ALA A 397 1.10 9.33 7.60
CA ALA A 397 0.19 8.23 7.32
C ALA A 397 0.93 6.89 7.25
N LYS A 398 2.05 6.82 6.50
CA LYS A 398 2.86 5.62 6.42
C LYS A 398 3.47 5.23 7.77
N ALA A 399 4.17 6.15 8.43
CA ALA A 399 4.90 5.84 9.67
C ALA A 399 3.94 5.49 10.82
N TRP A 400 2.97 6.35 11.08
CA TRP A 400 2.02 6.18 12.17
C TRP A 400 1.22 4.87 12.02
N SER A 401 0.54 4.68 10.88
CA SER A 401 -0.35 3.52 10.69
C SER A 401 0.41 2.20 10.77
N THR A 402 1.65 2.15 10.28
CA THR A 402 2.46 0.94 10.35
C THR A 402 3.01 0.66 11.75
N GLU A 403 3.43 1.68 12.50
CA GLU A 403 3.86 1.50 13.91
C GLU A 403 2.67 1.09 14.79
N MET A 404 1.50 1.73 14.62
CA MET A 404 0.30 1.35 15.36
C MET A 404 -0.15 -0.07 15.05
N SER A 405 0.04 -0.55 13.82
CA SER A 405 -0.26 -1.94 13.47
C SER A 405 0.60 -2.96 14.24
N GLN A 406 1.85 -2.62 14.58
CA GLN A 406 2.69 -3.48 15.43
C GLN A 406 2.08 -3.64 16.83
N GLU A 407 1.63 -2.54 17.42
CA GLU A 407 0.99 -2.55 18.74
C GLU A 407 -0.33 -3.32 18.69
N VAL A 408 -1.20 -3.01 17.74
CA VAL A 408 -2.52 -3.63 17.62
C VAL A 408 -2.43 -5.13 17.37
N THR A 409 -1.57 -5.59 16.47
CA THR A 409 -1.42 -7.03 16.18
C THR A 409 -0.80 -7.77 17.36
N SER A 410 0.11 -7.15 18.11
CA SER A 410 0.67 -7.68 19.36
C SER A 410 -0.39 -7.79 20.47
N LEU A 411 -1.26 -6.79 20.62
CA LEU A 411 -2.41 -6.84 21.54
C LEU A 411 -3.40 -7.94 21.13
N GLY A 412 -3.59 -8.17 19.84
CA GLY A 412 -4.38 -9.29 19.32
C GLY A 412 -3.87 -10.63 19.83
N VAL A 413 -2.55 -10.88 19.73
CA VAL A 413 -1.91 -12.08 20.32
C VAL A 413 -2.13 -12.13 21.85
N GLN A 414 -1.96 -11.01 22.54
CA GLN A 414 -2.12 -10.92 23.99
C GLN A 414 -3.53 -11.29 24.46
N ILE A 415 -4.58 -10.82 23.77
CA ILE A 415 -5.99 -11.11 24.10
C ILE A 415 -6.29 -12.60 23.93
N HIS A 416 -5.70 -13.26 22.93
CA HIS A 416 -5.84 -14.70 22.75
C HIS A 416 -5.09 -15.53 23.80
N GLY A 417 -4.19 -14.91 24.60
CA GLY A 417 -3.37 -15.60 25.59
C GLY A 417 -2.48 -16.68 24.96
N GLY A 418 -2.36 -17.84 25.58
CA GLY A 418 -1.55 -18.94 25.03
C GLY A 418 -1.97 -19.38 23.61
N MET A 419 -3.24 -19.27 23.27
CA MET A 419 -3.75 -19.59 21.93
C MET A 419 -3.23 -18.58 20.89
N GLY A 420 -3.01 -17.32 21.25
CA GLY A 420 -2.44 -16.31 20.34
C GLY A 420 -1.00 -16.62 19.90
N TYR A 421 -0.28 -17.41 20.69
CA TYR A 421 1.09 -17.85 20.38
C TYR A 421 1.15 -19.12 19.50
N ILE A 422 -0.03 -19.71 19.20
CA ILE A 422 -0.16 -20.90 18.38
C ILE A 422 -0.49 -20.49 16.95
N GLU A 423 0.34 -20.90 15.98
CA GLU A 423 0.22 -20.53 14.56
C GLU A 423 -1.15 -20.87 13.95
N GLU A 424 -1.73 -21.99 14.34
CA GLU A 424 -3.05 -22.46 13.85
C GLU A 424 -4.19 -21.51 14.22
N THR A 425 -4.04 -20.69 15.27
CA THR A 425 -5.01 -19.67 15.67
C THR A 425 -5.08 -18.52 14.68
N GLY A 426 -3.95 -18.18 14.02
CA GLY A 426 -3.83 -17.12 13.02
C GLY A 426 -3.52 -15.72 13.59
N ALA A 427 -3.69 -15.49 14.90
CA ALA A 427 -3.34 -14.21 15.51
C ALA A 427 -1.84 -13.89 15.33
N ALA A 428 -0.97 -14.90 15.42
CA ALA A 428 0.45 -14.78 15.17
C ALA A 428 0.78 -14.35 13.73
N GLN A 429 0.01 -14.83 12.75
CA GLN A 429 0.20 -14.46 11.34
C GLN A 429 0.08 -12.95 11.13
N PHE A 430 -0.95 -12.29 11.67
CA PHE A 430 -1.14 -10.85 11.50
C PHE A 430 0.03 -10.05 12.10
N MET A 431 0.57 -10.48 13.23
CA MET A 431 1.74 -9.86 13.83
C MET A 431 3.01 -10.06 12.97
N ARG A 432 3.21 -11.27 12.39
CA ARG A 432 4.33 -11.56 11.47
C ARG A 432 4.22 -10.74 10.18
N ASP A 433 3.03 -10.68 9.60
CA ASP A 433 2.77 -9.96 8.35
C ASP A 433 2.89 -8.45 8.55
N ALA A 434 2.43 -7.90 9.68
CA ALA A 434 2.55 -6.48 9.99
C ALA A 434 4.01 -6.02 10.11
N ARG A 435 4.93 -6.91 10.52
CA ARG A 435 6.30 -6.49 10.87
C ARG A 435 7.06 -5.84 9.72
N ILE A 436 6.80 -6.23 8.47
CA ILE A 436 7.49 -5.65 7.31
C ILE A 436 7.06 -4.21 7.01
N THR A 437 5.83 -3.81 7.38
CA THR A 437 5.25 -2.53 6.98
C THR A 437 6.02 -1.31 7.50
N THR A 438 6.70 -1.41 8.63
CA THR A 438 7.59 -0.36 9.16
C THR A 438 8.96 -0.29 8.48
N ILE A 439 9.28 -1.27 7.62
CA ILE A 439 10.61 -1.46 7.02
C ILE A 439 10.63 -1.05 5.56
N TYR A 440 9.77 -1.69 4.72
CA TYR A 440 9.78 -1.44 3.27
C TYR A 440 9.12 -0.10 2.89
N GLU A 441 9.30 0.33 1.64
CA GLU A 441 8.83 1.62 1.08
C GLU A 441 9.30 2.84 1.90
N GLY A 442 10.49 2.73 2.46
CA GLY A 442 11.09 3.66 3.39
C GLY A 442 10.74 3.33 4.84
N THR A 443 11.78 3.10 5.65
CA THR A 443 11.63 2.82 7.09
C THR A 443 10.96 3.99 7.81
N THR A 444 10.42 3.74 9.02
CA THR A 444 9.90 4.81 9.90
C THR A 444 10.88 5.98 10.04
N GLY A 445 12.20 5.70 10.16
CA GLY A 445 13.23 6.76 10.21
C GLY A 445 13.37 7.54 8.88
N ILE A 446 13.16 6.90 7.74
CA ILE A 446 13.13 7.60 6.42
C ILE A 446 11.89 8.49 6.32
N GLN A 447 10.73 8.04 6.80
CA GLN A 447 9.52 8.87 6.85
C GLN A 447 9.72 10.08 7.78
N ALA A 448 10.34 9.89 8.94
CA ALA A 448 10.67 10.99 9.86
C ALA A 448 11.61 12.00 9.20
N ASN A 449 12.65 11.55 8.50
CA ASN A 449 13.55 12.42 7.76
C ASN A 449 12.85 13.19 6.62
N ASP A 450 11.91 12.52 5.92
CA ASP A 450 11.12 13.15 4.85
C ASP A 450 10.19 14.22 5.45
N PHE A 451 9.47 13.90 6.51
CA PHE A 451 8.60 14.81 7.23
C PHE A 451 9.36 16.07 7.71
N ILE A 452 10.39 15.88 8.53
CA ILE A 452 11.11 17.02 9.10
C ILE A 452 11.88 17.78 8.03
N GLY A 453 12.70 17.10 7.22
CA GLY A 453 13.63 17.75 6.30
C GLY A 453 12.96 18.38 5.09
N ARG A 454 11.96 17.73 4.53
CA ARG A 454 11.35 18.15 3.26
C ARG A 454 10.00 18.82 3.43
N LYS A 455 9.17 18.36 4.40
CA LYS A 455 7.80 18.85 4.55
C LYS A 455 7.65 19.93 5.61
N VAL A 456 8.59 20.04 6.57
CA VAL A 456 8.56 21.05 7.61
C VAL A 456 9.66 22.10 7.38
N ILE A 457 10.95 21.70 7.41
CA ILE A 457 12.07 22.69 7.33
C ILE A 457 12.08 23.40 5.97
N ARG A 458 11.86 22.68 4.87
CA ARG A 458 11.96 23.24 3.52
C ARG A 458 10.88 24.27 3.21
N ASP A 459 9.66 24.06 3.69
CA ASP A 459 8.52 24.97 3.54
C ASP A 459 8.39 25.97 4.70
N ARG A 460 9.32 25.90 5.68
CA ARG A 460 9.35 26.74 6.90
C ARG A 460 8.12 26.55 7.76
N GLY A 461 7.59 25.35 7.81
CA GLY A 461 6.43 24.98 8.61
C GLY A 461 5.10 25.54 8.10
N THR A 462 5.05 26.07 6.88
CA THR A 462 3.87 26.75 6.34
C THR A 462 2.63 25.85 6.36
N GLU A 463 2.72 24.64 5.79
CA GLU A 463 1.57 23.74 5.71
C GLU A 463 1.25 23.11 7.08
N LEU A 464 2.25 22.79 7.87
CA LEU A 464 2.03 22.28 9.22
C LEU A 464 1.32 23.30 10.12
N ASN A 465 1.66 24.60 10.04
CA ASN A 465 0.97 25.65 10.79
C ASN A 465 -0.50 25.79 10.37
N LYS A 466 -0.82 25.67 9.07
CA LYS A 466 -2.21 25.65 8.62
C LYS A 466 -2.98 24.47 9.23
N LEU A 467 -2.38 23.28 9.25
CA LEU A 467 -2.99 22.11 9.90
C LEU A 467 -3.22 22.34 11.38
N LEU A 468 -2.27 22.95 12.09
CA LEU A 468 -2.43 23.31 13.51
C LEU A 468 -3.54 24.34 13.73
N GLU A 469 -3.71 25.32 12.83
CA GLU A 469 -4.82 26.28 12.87
C GLU A 469 -6.18 25.59 12.70
N GLU A 470 -6.30 24.64 11.78
CA GLU A 470 -7.51 23.81 11.60
C GLU A 470 -7.81 22.99 12.88
N MET A 471 -6.79 22.34 13.44
CA MET A 471 -6.94 21.58 14.70
C MET A 471 -7.40 22.47 15.87
N ARG A 472 -6.97 23.74 15.92
CA ARG A 472 -7.47 24.69 16.94
C ARG A 472 -8.94 25.04 16.76
N VAL A 473 -9.43 25.10 15.53
CA VAL A 473 -10.86 25.29 15.26
C VAL A 473 -11.66 24.10 15.81
N ASP A 474 -11.15 22.88 15.60
CA ASP A 474 -11.80 21.68 16.12
C ASP A 474 -11.68 21.57 17.65
N GLU A 475 -10.56 21.97 18.26
CA GLU A 475 -10.42 22.11 19.71
C GLU A 475 -11.54 22.97 20.30
N ILE A 476 -11.82 24.16 19.72
CA ILE A 476 -12.88 25.04 20.16
C ILE A 476 -14.26 24.37 20.06
N ARG A 477 -14.53 23.67 18.97
CA ARG A 477 -15.80 22.93 18.77
C ARG A 477 -15.95 21.79 19.79
N LEU A 478 -14.88 21.07 20.08
CA LEU A 478 -14.86 19.99 21.08
C LEU A 478 -15.16 20.53 22.48
N HIS A 479 -14.59 21.68 22.87
CA HIS A 479 -14.89 22.33 24.15
C HIS A 479 -16.35 22.75 24.30
N GLN A 480 -17.04 23.02 23.19
CA GLN A 480 -18.46 23.36 23.15
C GLN A 480 -19.39 22.14 23.14
N SER A 481 -18.84 20.95 22.93
CA SER A 481 -19.58 19.68 22.78
C SER A 481 -19.62 18.93 24.10
N ALA A 482 -20.83 18.72 24.66
CA ALA A 482 -20.99 18.02 25.93
C ALA A 482 -20.40 16.60 25.90
N GLY A 483 -19.58 16.29 26.87
CA GLY A 483 -18.92 14.97 27.03
C GLY A 483 -17.62 14.80 26.25
N LEU A 484 -17.16 15.83 25.50
CA LEU A 484 -15.92 15.81 24.73
C LEU A 484 -14.82 16.70 25.34
N GLU A 485 -15.02 17.22 26.55
CA GLU A 485 -14.10 18.15 27.21
C GLU A 485 -12.70 17.53 27.42
N LEU A 486 -12.61 16.23 27.75
CA LEU A 486 -11.32 15.54 27.91
C LEU A 486 -10.60 15.37 26.57
N VAL A 487 -11.34 15.14 25.48
CA VAL A 487 -10.78 15.03 24.14
C VAL A 487 -10.21 16.40 23.72
N ALA A 488 -10.95 17.48 23.97
CA ALA A 488 -10.51 18.84 23.71
C ALA A 488 -9.20 19.17 24.46
N VAL A 489 -9.12 18.86 25.74
CA VAL A 489 -7.89 19.05 26.55
C VAL A 489 -6.72 18.26 25.98
N GLY A 490 -6.96 17.00 25.58
CA GLY A 490 -5.92 16.17 24.96
C GLY A 490 -5.41 16.77 23.65
N LEU A 491 -6.32 17.24 22.79
CA LEU A 491 -5.95 17.90 21.52
C LEU A 491 -5.18 19.21 21.78
N SER A 492 -5.64 20.05 22.73
CA SER A 492 -4.94 21.29 23.12
C SER A 492 -3.49 21.00 23.53
N THR A 493 -3.30 20.03 24.42
CA THR A 493 -1.97 19.65 24.87
C THR A 493 -1.08 19.17 23.73
N ALA A 494 -1.59 18.33 22.82
CA ALA A 494 -0.84 17.82 21.70
C ALA A 494 -0.44 18.94 20.71
N ILE A 495 -1.33 19.91 20.44
CA ILE A 495 -1.02 21.08 19.62
C ILE A 495 0.08 21.93 20.24
N GLU A 496 0.00 22.20 21.53
CA GLU A 496 1.00 23.00 22.26
C GLU A 496 2.38 22.33 22.27
N GLU A 497 2.44 21.00 22.52
CA GLU A 497 3.69 20.23 22.51
C GLU A 497 4.33 20.20 21.12
N LEU A 498 3.52 20.04 20.06
CA LEU A 498 4.01 20.06 18.69
C LEU A 498 4.54 21.46 18.32
N GLN A 499 3.83 22.51 18.69
CA GLN A 499 4.23 23.90 18.42
C GLN A 499 5.55 24.25 19.12
N GLN A 500 5.72 23.85 20.39
CA GLN A 500 6.99 24.03 21.14
C GLN A 500 8.17 23.26 20.52
N THR A 501 7.88 22.18 19.81
CA THR A 501 8.92 21.39 19.13
C THR A 501 9.36 22.04 17.80
N LEU A 502 8.50 22.87 17.23
CA LEU A 502 8.76 23.57 15.94
C LEU A 502 9.52 24.90 16.13
N ASP A 503 9.41 25.55 17.29
CA ASP A 503 10.12 26.77 17.68
C ASP A 503 11.58 26.48 18.05
#